data_fd5b4116f1465e0119c55f3120f30188
#
_entry.id   fd5b4116f1465e0119c55f3120f30188
#
_cell.length_a   1.000
_cell.length_b   1.000
_cell.length_c   1.000
_cell.angle_alpha   90.00
_cell.angle_beta   90.00
_cell.angle_gamma   90.00
#
_symmetry.space_group_name_H-M   'P 1'
#
loop_
_entity.id
_entity.type
_entity.pdbx_description
1 polymer ?
#
loop_
_entity_poly.entity_id
_entity_poly.type
_entity_poly.pdbx_seq_one_letter_code
_entity_poly.pdbx_strand_id
1 'polypeptide(L)'
;MSEYKIFTSESVSEGHPDKMADQISDAVLDAMLEGDKDSRVACETLIKDNLVVLAGEITSSSNPDLESLVKKVINDIGYNDPRLGCDANTCEIINKIGKQSQDIAQGVNEGEGEDKDQGAGDQGLMFGYATNETEVLMPAPITYSHLLVKQQAKVRKSNKLSWLRPDAKSQVSFVYDKHGKPESISAVVLSTQHDPDVSQKDLIEAVREEIIKPILPANWLNAATKFLINPTGKFEIGGPVGDCGLTGRKIIVDTYGGMARHGGGAFSGKDPSKVDRSAAYAGRYVAKNIVSAGLAERCEIQVSYAIGVAEPTSISVNTFGTAKIDEEKIADLINENFDLRPKQLIAMLDLKRPIYLNTASYGHFGRDEIDFTWEKTDKAEALRSA
;
A
#
# COMPACT_ATOMS: atom_id res chain seq x y z
N MET A 1 26.55 -3.96 -11.72
CA MET A 1 26.95 -4.06 -10.30
C MET A 1 25.75 -3.73 -9.44
N SER A 2 25.57 -4.39 -8.30
CA SER A 2 24.50 -4.05 -7.36
C SER A 2 24.64 -2.59 -6.92
N GLU A 3 23.55 -1.83 -6.96
CA GLU A 3 23.49 -0.46 -6.46
C GLU A 3 23.61 -0.43 -4.92
N TYR A 4 23.11 -1.48 -4.27
CA TYR A 4 23.11 -1.61 -2.81
C TYR A 4 23.85 -2.89 -2.37
N LYS A 5 24.69 -2.76 -1.34
CA LYS A 5 25.24 -3.90 -0.62
C LYS A 5 24.27 -4.44 0.44
N ILE A 6 23.55 -3.53 1.12
CA ILE A 6 22.50 -3.83 2.08
C ILE A 6 21.33 -2.89 1.78
N PHE A 7 20.13 -3.42 1.75
CA PHE A 7 18.90 -2.63 1.60
C PHE A 7 17.88 -3.03 2.66
N THR A 8 17.19 -2.04 3.20
CA THR A 8 16.25 -2.20 4.31
C THR A 8 14.91 -1.60 3.95
N SER A 9 13.85 -2.34 4.22
CA SER A 9 12.47 -1.81 4.18
C SER A 9 11.79 -2.08 5.50
N GLU A 10 10.79 -1.25 5.80
CA GLU A 10 9.92 -1.40 6.97
C GLU A 10 8.46 -1.56 6.58
N SER A 11 7.68 -2.12 7.47
CA SER A 11 6.22 -2.17 7.39
C SER A 11 5.59 -1.99 8.75
N VAL A 12 4.30 -1.68 8.76
CA VAL A 12 3.50 -1.52 9.99
C VAL A 12 2.23 -2.36 9.90
N SER A 13 1.70 -2.76 11.06
CA SER A 13 0.48 -3.56 11.15
C SER A 13 -0.78 -2.74 10.86
N GLU A 14 -1.90 -3.43 10.68
CA GLU A 14 -3.23 -2.82 10.56
C GLU A 14 -3.61 -1.93 11.76
N GLY A 15 -3.03 -2.20 12.95
CA GLY A 15 -3.27 -1.44 14.17
C GLY A 15 -2.33 -0.26 14.41
N HIS A 16 -1.40 0.02 13.48
CA HIS A 16 -0.62 1.25 13.52
C HIS A 16 -1.51 2.47 13.23
N PRO A 17 -1.38 3.59 13.97
CA PRO A 17 -2.30 4.74 13.83
C PRO A 17 -2.47 5.24 12.39
N ASP A 18 -1.40 5.42 11.63
CA ASP A 18 -1.50 5.85 10.23
C ASP A 18 -2.24 4.82 9.36
N LYS A 19 -2.04 3.52 9.60
CA LYS A 19 -2.76 2.48 8.85
C LYS A 19 -4.22 2.33 9.31
N MET A 20 -4.56 2.66 10.53
CA MET A 20 -5.95 2.82 10.96
C MET A 20 -6.63 3.95 10.20
N ALA A 21 -5.95 5.10 10.06
CA ALA A 21 -6.46 6.23 9.28
C ALA A 21 -6.67 5.86 7.82
N ASP A 22 -5.72 5.16 7.19
CA ASP A 22 -5.84 4.66 5.82
C ASP A 22 -7.02 3.70 5.66
N GLN A 23 -7.20 2.75 6.57
CA GLN A 23 -8.31 1.79 6.55
C GLN A 23 -9.67 2.49 6.71
N ILE A 24 -9.77 3.49 7.59
CA ILE A 24 -11.00 4.25 7.75
C ILE A 24 -11.33 5.03 6.47
N SER A 25 -10.34 5.72 5.88
CA SER A 25 -10.53 6.48 4.65
C SER A 25 -10.92 5.59 3.46
N ASP A 26 -10.33 4.41 3.32
CA ASP A 26 -10.68 3.45 2.27
C ASP A 26 -12.01 2.73 2.54
N ALA A 27 -12.39 2.51 3.78
CA ALA A 27 -13.73 2.01 4.12
C ALA A 27 -14.83 3.02 3.72
N VAL A 28 -14.58 4.34 3.93
CA VAL A 28 -15.48 5.39 3.45
C VAL A 28 -15.60 5.37 1.93
N LEU A 29 -14.47 5.26 1.22
CA LEU A 29 -14.46 5.13 -0.24
C LEU A 29 -15.28 3.92 -0.71
N ASP A 30 -15.05 2.74 -0.15
CA ASP A 30 -15.76 1.52 -0.53
C ASP A 30 -17.27 1.64 -0.28
N ALA A 31 -17.68 2.20 0.85
CA ALA A 31 -19.10 2.41 1.16
C ALA A 31 -19.78 3.39 0.20
N MET A 32 -19.05 4.41 -0.29
CA MET A 32 -19.56 5.30 -1.33
C MET A 32 -19.69 4.59 -2.67
N LEU A 33 -18.67 3.84 -3.10
CA LEU A 33 -18.67 3.10 -4.38
C LEU A 33 -19.70 1.96 -4.42
N GLU A 34 -20.03 1.35 -3.29
CA GLU A 34 -21.05 0.31 -3.18
C GLU A 34 -22.43 0.85 -3.57
N GLY A 35 -22.75 2.08 -3.16
CA GLY A 35 -24.04 2.73 -3.47
C GLY A 35 -24.02 3.54 -4.77
N ASP A 36 -22.85 4.03 -5.19
CA ASP A 36 -22.67 4.86 -6.38
C ASP A 36 -21.26 4.69 -6.95
N LYS A 37 -21.14 3.95 -8.05
CA LYS A 37 -19.85 3.67 -8.73
C LYS A 37 -19.16 4.91 -9.29
N ASP A 38 -19.89 6.00 -9.47
CA ASP A 38 -19.37 7.27 -9.98
C ASP A 38 -19.04 8.27 -8.87
N SER A 39 -19.05 7.83 -7.61
CA SER A 39 -18.67 8.63 -6.46
C SER A 39 -17.29 9.26 -6.64
N ARG A 40 -17.20 10.56 -6.34
CA ARG A 40 -15.94 11.30 -6.21
C ARG A 40 -15.62 11.44 -4.74
N VAL A 41 -14.51 10.86 -4.32
CA VAL A 41 -14.13 10.76 -2.92
C VAL A 41 -12.69 11.22 -2.73
N ALA A 42 -12.51 12.15 -1.79
CA ALA A 42 -11.24 12.52 -1.22
C ALA A 42 -11.48 12.58 0.30
N CYS A 43 -11.22 11.48 1.01
CA CYS A 43 -11.46 11.34 2.44
C CYS A 43 -10.14 11.21 3.18
N GLU A 44 -9.87 12.17 4.06
CA GLU A 44 -8.74 12.19 4.96
C GLU A 44 -9.23 11.88 6.38
N THR A 45 -8.45 11.10 7.10
CA THR A 45 -8.72 10.72 8.49
C THR A 45 -7.56 11.12 9.38
N LEU A 46 -7.87 11.74 10.52
CA LEU A 46 -6.97 11.88 11.66
C LEU A 46 -7.51 11.02 12.79
N ILE A 47 -6.63 10.25 13.42
CA ILE A 47 -6.96 9.47 14.63
C ILE A 47 -5.93 9.74 15.73
N LYS A 48 -6.40 10.12 16.93
CA LYS A 48 -5.57 10.35 18.11
C LYS A 48 -6.35 10.03 19.38
N ASP A 49 -5.73 9.27 20.27
CA ASP A 49 -6.39 8.79 21.47
C ASP A 49 -7.72 8.07 21.15
N ASN A 50 -8.84 8.55 21.66
CA ASN A 50 -10.19 8.03 21.39
C ASN A 50 -11.01 8.94 20.48
N LEU A 51 -10.34 9.74 19.61
CA LEU A 51 -10.93 10.69 18.68
C LEU A 51 -10.60 10.34 17.25
N VAL A 52 -11.61 10.37 16.38
CA VAL A 52 -11.47 10.29 14.90
C VAL A 52 -12.04 11.54 14.28
N VAL A 53 -11.31 12.15 13.36
CA VAL A 53 -11.79 13.26 12.52
C VAL A 53 -11.77 12.82 11.08
N LEU A 54 -12.92 12.87 10.43
CA LEU A 54 -13.06 12.71 8.97
C LEU A 54 -13.14 14.10 8.34
N ALA A 55 -12.30 14.35 7.35
CA ALA A 55 -12.30 15.60 6.59
C ALA A 55 -12.13 15.32 5.10
N GLY A 56 -12.47 16.27 4.25
CA GLY A 56 -12.33 16.14 2.80
C GLY A 56 -13.60 16.42 2.05
N GLU A 57 -13.69 15.97 0.81
CA GLU A 57 -14.78 16.26 -0.09
C GLU A 57 -15.33 14.99 -0.73
N ILE A 58 -16.66 14.84 -0.69
CA ILE A 58 -17.37 13.73 -1.33
C ILE A 58 -18.52 14.26 -2.18
N THR A 59 -18.61 13.79 -3.42
CA THR A 59 -19.77 13.94 -4.29
C THR A 59 -20.25 12.54 -4.66
N SER A 60 -21.41 12.15 -4.15
CA SER A 60 -22.00 10.82 -4.33
C SER A 60 -23.51 10.89 -4.14
N SER A 61 -24.23 9.98 -4.77
CA SER A 61 -25.63 9.67 -4.44
C SER A 61 -25.78 8.68 -3.27
N SER A 62 -24.68 8.02 -2.88
CA SER A 62 -24.60 7.16 -1.69
C SER A 62 -24.54 7.99 -0.41
N ASN A 63 -25.17 7.50 0.65
CA ASN A 63 -25.18 8.17 1.97
C ASN A 63 -25.10 7.13 3.11
N PRO A 64 -23.97 6.43 3.26
CA PRO A 64 -23.78 5.44 4.32
C PRO A 64 -23.68 6.09 5.70
N ASP A 65 -23.96 5.30 6.75
CA ASP A 65 -23.69 5.70 8.14
C ASP A 65 -22.19 5.62 8.43
N LEU A 66 -21.51 6.76 8.27
CA LEU A 66 -20.06 6.85 8.45
C LEU A 66 -19.62 6.62 9.90
N GLU A 67 -20.45 6.98 10.89
CA GLU A 67 -20.11 6.75 12.31
C GLU A 67 -20.05 5.27 12.62
N SER A 68 -21.08 4.52 12.25
CA SER A 68 -21.11 3.06 12.41
C SER A 68 -19.99 2.36 11.62
N LEU A 69 -19.68 2.85 10.42
CA LEU A 69 -18.59 2.33 9.58
C LEU A 69 -17.24 2.49 10.25
N VAL A 70 -16.91 3.69 10.75
CA VAL A 70 -15.65 3.96 11.44
C VAL A 70 -15.51 3.07 12.68
N LYS A 71 -16.54 2.98 13.50
CA LYS A 71 -16.56 2.11 14.69
C LYS A 71 -16.32 0.64 14.32
N LYS A 72 -16.93 0.18 13.22
CA LYS A 72 -16.72 -1.18 12.73
C LYS A 72 -15.26 -1.41 12.34
N VAL A 73 -14.64 -0.50 11.60
CA VAL A 73 -13.21 -0.63 11.19
C VAL A 73 -12.31 -0.71 12.41
N ILE A 74 -12.48 0.18 13.38
CA ILE A 74 -11.69 0.21 14.61
C ILE A 74 -11.85 -1.11 15.41
N ASN A 75 -13.08 -1.62 15.51
CA ASN A 75 -13.37 -2.90 16.15
C ASN A 75 -12.72 -4.08 15.42
N ASP A 76 -12.81 -4.13 14.09
CA ASP A 76 -12.27 -5.22 13.25
C ASP A 76 -10.72 -5.28 13.32
N ILE A 77 -10.08 -4.13 13.47
CA ILE A 77 -8.64 -4.03 13.76
C ILE A 77 -8.31 -4.62 15.13
N GLY A 78 -9.19 -4.48 16.13
CA GLY A 78 -9.03 -5.02 17.48
C GLY A 78 -8.86 -3.98 18.58
N TYR A 79 -9.27 -2.74 18.33
CA TYR A 79 -9.38 -1.69 19.34
C TYR A 79 -10.82 -1.69 19.91
N ASN A 80 -11.11 -2.68 20.74
CA ASN A 80 -12.40 -2.92 21.37
C ASN A 80 -12.25 -3.21 22.89
N ASP A 81 -11.14 -2.79 23.46
CA ASP A 81 -10.82 -2.93 24.88
C ASP A 81 -10.47 -1.53 25.43
N PRO A 82 -11.25 -1.00 26.41
CA PRO A 82 -11.02 0.33 26.99
C PRO A 82 -9.61 0.52 27.56
N ARG A 83 -8.93 -0.57 27.94
CA ARG A 83 -7.54 -0.53 28.45
C ARG A 83 -6.54 -0.04 27.41
N LEU A 84 -6.87 -0.15 26.12
CA LEU A 84 -6.03 0.34 25.03
C LEU A 84 -6.11 1.87 24.83
N GLY A 85 -7.09 2.53 25.50
CA GLY A 85 -7.30 3.98 25.43
C GLY A 85 -7.87 4.47 24.09
N CYS A 86 -8.03 3.58 23.11
CA CYS A 86 -8.83 3.73 21.90
C CYS A 86 -9.83 2.57 21.88
N ASP A 87 -11.13 2.87 21.78
CA ASP A 87 -12.19 1.87 21.84
C ASP A 87 -13.31 2.22 20.85
N ALA A 88 -13.58 1.31 19.92
CA ALA A 88 -14.62 1.42 18.91
C ALA A 88 -16.01 1.79 19.46
N ASN A 89 -16.32 1.34 20.71
CA ASN A 89 -17.62 1.57 21.31
C ASN A 89 -17.81 3.00 21.85
N THR A 90 -16.69 3.67 22.22
CA THR A 90 -16.72 4.96 22.91
C THR A 90 -16.00 6.08 22.17
N CYS A 91 -15.35 5.79 21.02
CA CYS A 91 -14.61 6.81 20.27
C CYS A 91 -15.54 7.95 19.81
N GLU A 92 -15.05 9.17 19.94
CA GLU A 92 -15.68 10.37 19.38
C GLU A 92 -15.35 10.45 17.90
N ILE A 93 -16.37 10.75 17.06
CA ILE A 93 -16.19 10.90 15.62
C ILE A 93 -16.68 12.28 15.20
N ILE A 94 -15.75 13.09 14.68
CA ILE A 94 -16.04 14.40 14.12
C ILE A 94 -16.04 14.31 12.61
N ASN A 95 -17.20 14.52 11.98
CA ASN A 95 -17.32 14.54 10.53
C ASN A 95 -17.30 15.98 10.01
N LYS A 96 -16.29 16.28 9.17
CA LYS A 96 -16.09 17.55 8.46
C LYS A 96 -15.99 17.36 6.95
N ILE A 97 -16.57 16.28 6.43
CA ILE A 97 -16.64 16.04 4.98
C ILE A 97 -17.60 17.03 4.36
N GLY A 98 -17.13 17.75 3.33
CA GLY A 98 -17.88 18.69 2.51
C GLY A 98 -18.19 18.16 1.12
N LYS A 99 -18.68 19.05 0.24
CA LYS A 99 -18.86 18.76 -1.19
C LYS A 99 -17.66 19.29 -1.99
N GLN A 100 -17.29 18.58 -3.07
CA GLN A 100 -16.21 19.00 -3.98
C GLN A 100 -16.51 20.37 -4.63
N SER A 101 -15.45 21.17 -4.81
CA SER A 101 -15.53 22.44 -5.56
C SER A 101 -15.92 22.19 -7.03
N GLN A 102 -16.79 23.07 -7.55
CA GLN A 102 -17.21 23.00 -8.96
C GLN A 102 -16.07 23.30 -9.93
N ASP A 103 -15.08 24.11 -9.53
CA ASP A 103 -13.94 24.46 -10.38
C ASP A 103 -13.05 23.25 -10.68
N ILE A 104 -12.88 22.35 -9.70
CA ILE A 104 -12.12 21.11 -9.89
C ILE A 104 -12.90 20.12 -10.77
N ALA A 105 -14.23 20.09 -10.66
CA ALA A 105 -15.07 19.18 -11.42
C ALA A 105 -14.98 19.39 -12.95
N GLN A 106 -14.80 20.63 -13.42
CA GLN A 106 -14.71 20.96 -14.85
C GLN A 106 -13.56 20.25 -15.57
N GLY A 107 -12.40 20.07 -14.93
CA GLY A 107 -11.23 19.42 -15.54
C GLY A 107 -11.32 17.88 -15.57
N VAL A 108 -12.26 17.29 -14.82
CA VAL A 108 -12.37 15.82 -14.64
C VAL A 108 -13.59 15.24 -15.33
N ASN A 109 -14.61 16.06 -15.61
CA ASN A 109 -15.85 15.62 -16.26
C ASN A 109 -15.67 15.48 -17.76
N GLU A 110 -16.15 14.36 -18.32
CA GLU A 110 -16.16 14.11 -19.78
C GLU A 110 -17.05 15.15 -20.49
N GLY A 111 -16.54 15.72 -21.57
CA GLY A 111 -17.24 16.74 -22.37
C GLY A 111 -17.11 18.17 -21.85
N GLU A 112 -16.50 18.38 -20.70
CA GLU A 112 -16.17 19.69 -20.13
C GLU A 112 -14.68 20.01 -20.33
N GLY A 113 -14.27 21.27 -20.17
CA GLY A 113 -12.89 21.69 -20.35
C GLY A 113 -12.41 21.79 -21.81
N GLU A 114 -11.11 21.98 -22.02
CA GLU A 114 -10.46 22.05 -23.34
C GLU A 114 -10.32 20.66 -23.98
N ASP A 115 -9.94 19.65 -23.20
CA ASP A 115 -9.96 18.25 -23.62
C ASP A 115 -11.37 17.68 -23.43
N LYS A 116 -11.89 16.98 -24.43
CA LYS A 116 -13.24 16.37 -24.38
C LYS A 116 -13.24 14.98 -23.74
N ASP A 117 -12.08 14.32 -23.66
CA ASP A 117 -11.90 13.11 -22.91
C ASP A 117 -11.74 13.44 -21.40
N GLN A 118 -12.03 12.47 -20.53
CA GLN A 118 -11.81 12.64 -19.10
C GLN A 118 -10.32 12.91 -18.83
N GLY A 119 -10.00 14.13 -18.43
CA GLY A 119 -8.64 14.54 -18.07
C GLY A 119 -8.24 14.04 -16.67
N ALA A 120 -6.95 14.18 -16.36
CA ALA A 120 -6.43 13.93 -15.02
C ALA A 120 -6.99 14.96 -14.02
N GLY A 121 -7.36 14.50 -12.83
CA GLY A 121 -7.92 15.37 -11.76
C GLY A 121 -6.90 16.27 -11.10
N ASP A 122 -5.61 16.04 -11.33
CA ASP A 122 -4.49 16.84 -10.84
C ASP A 122 -3.28 16.65 -11.76
N GLN A 123 -2.32 17.55 -11.65
CA GLN A 123 -0.97 17.34 -12.16
C GLN A 123 -0.22 16.37 -11.24
N GLY A 124 0.74 15.61 -11.78
CA GLY A 124 1.56 14.74 -10.95
C GLY A 124 2.39 13.77 -11.75
N LEU A 125 3.21 13.02 -11.02
CA LEU A 125 4.00 11.92 -11.57
C LEU A 125 3.86 10.69 -10.65
N MET A 126 3.72 9.52 -11.24
CA MET A 126 3.52 8.25 -10.54
C MET A 126 4.52 7.24 -11.03
N PHE A 127 4.89 6.31 -10.15
CA PHE A 127 5.84 5.25 -10.46
C PHE A 127 5.18 3.88 -10.28
N GLY A 128 5.51 2.99 -11.21
CA GLY A 128 5.30 1.56 -11.07
C GLY A 128 6.63 0.83 -11.06
N TYR A 129 6.70 -0.30 -10.36
CA TYR A 129 7.93 -1.08 -10.25
C TYR A 129 7.64 -2.57 -10.17
N ALA A 130 8.54 -3.37 -10.69
CA ALA A 130 8.59 -4.82 -10.50
C ALA A 130 10.05 -5.32 -10.53
N THR A 131 10.34 -6.41 -9.82
CA THR A 131 11.62 -7.10 -9.80
C THR A 131 11.40 -8.59 -9.60
N ASN A 132 12.26 -9.42 -10.17
CA ASN A 132 12.18 -10.88 -10.03
C ASN A 132 12.81 -11.42 -8.74
N GLU A 133 12.88 -10.60 -7.68
CA GLU A 133 13.43 -10.99 -6.38
C GLU A 133 12.52 -11.95 -5.60
N THR A 134 11.21 -11.85 -5.80
CA THR A 134 10.19 -12.69 -5.16
C THR A 134 9.19 -13.21 -6.20
N GLU A 135 8.43 -14.25 -5.84
CA GLU A 135 7.40 -14.83 -6.71
C GLU A 135 6.30 -13.82 -7.10
N VAL A 136 6.01 -12.85 -6.22
CA VAL A 136 5.04 -11.79 -6.47
C VAL A 136 5.62 -10.62 -7.26
N LEU A 137 6.88 -10.72 -7.71
CA LEU A 137 7.62 -9.71 -8.45
C LEU A 137 7.73 -8.37 -7.71
N MET A 138 8.03 -8.45 -6.41
CA MET A 138 8.27 -7.33 -5.50
C MET A 138 9.67 -7.41 -4.89
N PRO A 139 10.21 -6.29 -4.39
CA PRO A 139 11.46 -6.31 -3.62
C PRO A 139 11.33 -7.17 -2.36
N ALA A 140 12.34 -8.00 -2.10
CA ALA A 140 12.33 -8.90 -0.95
C ALA A 140 12.20 -8.17 0.41
N PRO A 141 12.90 -7.04 0.69
CA PRO A 141 12.83 -6.38 1.99
C PRO A 141 11.41 -5.95 2.37
N ILE A 142 10.67 -5.30 1.46
CA ILE A 142 9.30 -4.85 1.76
C ILE A 142 8.32 -6.01 1.82
N THR A 143 8.47 -7.01 0.95
CA THR A 143 7.62 -8.21 0.94
C THR A 143 7.65 -8.91 2.29
N TYR A 144 8.86 -9.19 2.80
CA TYR A 144 8.99 -9.88 4.09
C TYR A 144 8.65 -8.99 5.28
N SER A 145 8.85 -7.67 5.18
CA SER A 145 8.37 -6.75 6.21
C SER A 145 6.83 -6.78 6.30
N HIS A 146 6.11 -6.79 5.19
CA HIS A 146 4.64 -6.94 5.19
C HIS A 146 4.19 -8.29 5.78
N LEU A 147 4.82 -9.37 5.35
CA LEU A 147 4.47 -10.72 5.80
C LEU A 147 4.64 -10.88 7.31
N LEU A 148 5.66 -10.26 7.92
CA LEU A 148 5.89 -10.30 9.37
C LEU A 148 4.76 -9.63 10.15
N VAL A 149 4.34 -8.42 9.78
CA VAL A 149 3.24 -7.74 10.49
C VAL A 149 1.87 -8.34 10.17
N LYS A 150 1.68 -8.91 8.97
CA LYS A 150 0.49 -9.71 8.61
C LYS A 150 0.40 -10.97 9.47
N GLN A 151 1.52 -11.67 9.70
CA GLN A 151 1.59 -12.83 10.58
C GLN A 151 1.33 -12.45 12.04
N GLN A 152 1.86 -11.30 12.52
CA GLN A 152 1.57 -10.79 13.86
C GLN A 152 0.05 -10.61 14.07
N ALA A 153 -0.63 -9.94 13.12
CA ALA A 153 -2.08 -9.77 13.18
C ALA A 153 -2.83 -11.10 13.14
N LYS A 154 -2.40 -12.06 12.32
CA LYS A 154 -2.99 -13.41 12.26
C LYS A 154 -2.86 -14.15 13.59
N VAL A 155 -1.68 -14.14 14.20
CA VAL A 155 -1.43 -14.80 15.51
C VAL A 155 -2.25 -14.13 16.62
N ARG A 156 -2.32 -12.80 16.61
CA ARG A 156 -3.15 -12.02 17.54
C ARG A 156 -4.64 -12.34 17.39
N LYS A 157 -5.18 -12.24 16.19
CA LYS A 157 -6.62 -12.47 15.92
C LYS A 157 -7.04 -13.92 16.17
N SER A 158 -6.14 -14.88 16.01
CA SER A 158 -6.38 -16.28 16.38
C SER A 158 -6.32 -16.54 17.88
N ASN A 159 -5.98 -15.54 18.68
CA ASN A 159 -5.78 -15.63 20.13
C ASN A 159 -4.69 -16.65 20.56
N LYS A 160 -3.77 -16.99 19.65
CA LYS A 160 -2.66 -17.92 19.93
C LYS A 160 -1.67 -17.31 20.95
N LEU A 161 -1.44 -16.00 20.85
CA LEU A 161 -0.70 -15.21 21.81
C LEU A 161 -1.64 -14.09 22.32
N SER A 162 -2.41 -14.38 23.36
CA SER A 162 -3.51 -13.53 23.85
C SER A 162 -3.06 -12.15 24.37
N TRP A 163 -1.79 -12.01 24.69
CA TRP A 163 -1.18 -10.76 25.14
C TRP A 163 -0.73 -9.83 24.00
N LEU A 164 -0.79 -10.27 22.73
CA LEU A 164 -0.50 -9.40 21.58
C LEU A 164 -1.59 -8.33 21.41
N ARG A 165 -1.14 -7.10 21.10
CA ARG A 165 -1.99 -5.94 20.82
C ARG A 165 -1.86 -5.49 19.36
N PRO A 166 -2.78 -4.63 18.85
CA PRO A 166 -2.88 -4.39 17.41
C PRO A 166 -1.68 -3.69 16.78
N ASP A 167 -0.99 -2.79 17.50
CA ASP A 167 0.11 -2.00 16.93
C ASP A 167 1.41 -2.81 16.85
N ALA A 168 2.02 -2.79 15.67
CA ALA A 168 3.30 -3.43 15.45
C ALA A 168 4.03 -2.81 14.26
N LYS A 169 5.37 -2.91 14.27
CA LYS A 169 6.27 -2.51 13.19
C LYS A 169 7.29 -3.60 12.92
N SER A 170 7.62 -3.79 11.66
CA SER A 170 8.69 -4.69 11.22
C SER A 170 9.69 -3.95 10.34
N GLN A 171 10.92 -4.45 10.31
CA GLN A 171 11.96 -3.98 9.40
C GLN A 171 12.85 -5.15 9.05
N VAL A 172 13.16 -5.34 7.77
CA VAL A 172 14.05 -6.41 7.30
C VAL A 172 15.15 -5.82 6.43
N SER A 173 16.41 -6.17 6.76
CA SER A 173 17.59 -5.75 6.04
C SER A 173 18.19 -6.92 5.29
N PHE A 174 18.19 -6.84 3.96
CA PHE A 174 18.78 -7.85 3.07
C PHE A 174 20.18 -7.45 2.62
N VAL A 175 21.07 -8.41 2.57
CA VAL A 175 22.35 -8.33 1.88
C VAL A 175 22.14 -8.75 0.43
N TYR A 176 22.70 -7.99 -0.50
CA TYR A 176 22.64 -8.24 -1.93
C TYR A 176 24.01 -8.65 -2.47
N ASP A 177 24.02 -9.61 -3.37
CA ASP A 177 25.21 -10.02 -4.08
C ASP A 177 25.66 -8.98 -5.13
N LYS A 178 26.79 -9.24 -5.79
CA LYS A 178 27.34 -8.36 -6.85
C LYS A 178 26.43 -8.25 -8.09
N HIS A 179 25.43 -9.12 -8.23
CA HIS A 179 24.47 -9.13 -9.34
C HIS A 179 23.13 -8.47 -8.95
N GLY A 180 23.00 -7.98 -7.70
CA GLY A 180 21.78 -7.35 -7.20
C GLY A 180 20.71 -8.35 -6.80
N LYS A 181 21.07 -9.60 -6.47
CA LYS A 181 20.14 -10.61 -5.96
C LYS A 181 20.21 -10.70 -4.44
N PRO A 182 19.06 -10.90 -3.75
CA PRO A 182 19.05 -11.15 -2.31
C PRO A 182 19.89 -12.39 -1.97
N GLU A 183 20.86 -12.24 -1.06
CA GLU A 183 21.78 -13.29 -0.64
C GLU A 183 21.49 -13.80 0.78
N SER A 184 21.26 -12.87 1.71
CA SER A 184 20.98 -13.19 3.11
C SER A 184 20.27 -12.04 3.83
N ILE A 185 19.77 -12.32 5.04
CA ILE A 185 19.16 -11.31 5.93
C ILE A 185 20.18 -10.95 7.02
N SER A 186 20.56 -9.67 7.09
CA SER A 186 21.49 -9.17 8.10
C SER A 186 20.80 -8.76 9.40
N ALA A 187 19.56 -8.26 9.33
CA ALA A 187 18.80 -7.86 10.51
C ALA A 187 17.29 -7.99 10.30
N VAL A 188 16.61 -8.37 11.37
CA VAL A 188 15.15 -8.40 11.51
C VAL A 188 14.79 -7.62 12.76
N VAL A 189 14.01 -6.56 12.61
CA VAL A 189 13.45 -5.80 13.72
C VAL A 189 11.95 -6.08 13.75
N LEU A 190 11.40 -6.42 14.92
CA LEU A 190 9.96 -6.52 15.15
C LEU A 190 9.63 -5.89 16.49
N SER A 191 8.85 -4.80 16.45
CA SER A 191 8.28 -4.17 17.63
C SER A 191 6.78 -4.44 17.63
N THR A 192 6.26 -5.05 18.68
CA THR A 192 4.83 -5.38 18.81
C THR A 192 4.30 -4.95 20.16
N GLN A 193 3.15 -4.27 20.14
CA GLN A 193 2.42 -3.90 21.34
C GLN A 193 1.92 -5.15 22.06
N HIS A 194 1.97 -5.13 23.40
CA HIS A 194 1.63 -6.28 24.23
C HIS A 194 1.03 -5.86 25.58
N ASP A 195 0.36 -6.79 26.24
CA ASP A 195 -0.08 -6.62 27.62
C ASP A 195 1.11 -6.64 28.60
N PRO A 196 0.97 -6.02 29.80
CA PRO A 196 2.05 -5.93 30.78
C PRO A 196 2.43 -7.28 31.42
N ASP A 197 1.56 -8.29 31.34
CA ASP A 197 1.70 -9.56 32.04
C ASP A 197 2.70 -10.55 31.39
N VAL A 198 3.18 -10.26 30.17
CA VAL A 198 4.17 -11.11 29.49
C VAL A 198 5.59 -10.67 29.83
N SER A 199 6.45 -11.64 30.21
CA SER A 199 7.87 -11.35 30.40
C SER A 199 8.57 -11.05 29.07
N GLN A 200 9.60 -10.19 29.10
CA GLN A 200 10.39 -9.88 27.91
C GLN A 200 11.02 -11.13 27.28
N LYS A 201 11.44 -12.09 28.10
CA LYS A 201 12.01 -13.35 27.62
C LYS A 201 10.98 -14.18 26.86
N ASP A 202 9.80 -14.37 27.44
CA ASP A 202 8.74 -15.17 26.81
C ASP A 202 8.22 -14.49 25.55
N LEU A 203 8.11 -13.15 25.55
CA LEU A 203 7.74 -12.36 24.39
C LEU A 203 8.73 -12.59 23.23
N ILE A 204 10.05 -12.45 23.49
CA ILE A 204 11.08 -12.64 22.46
C ILE A 204 11.02 -14.06 21.88
N GLU A 205 10.90 -15.08 22.72
CA GLU A 205 10.83 -16.47 22.30
C GLU A 205 9.57 -16.72 21.46
N ALA A 206 8.40 -16.32 21.94
CA ALA A 206 7.13 -16.51 21.25
C ALA A 206 7.07 -15.77 19.90
N VAL A 207 7.53 -14.53 19.84
CA VAL A 207 7.58 -13.76 18.59
C VAL A 207 8.51 -14.43 17.58
N ARG A 208 9.66 -14.94 18.01
CA ARG A 208 10.59 -15.65 17.13
C ARG A 208 9.97 -16.92 16.57
N GLU A 209 9.31 -17.74 17.41
CA GLU A 209 8.74 -19.02 17.00
C GLU A 209 7.46 -18.87 16.17
N GLU A 210 6.57 -17.96 16.55
CA GLU A 210 5.21 -17.89 16.00
C GLU A 210 5.05 -16.84 14.87
N ILE A 211 5.95 -15.86 14.82
CA ILE A 211 5.85 -14.77 13.85
C ILE A 211 7.03 -14.80 12.86
N ILE A 212 8.28 -14.86 13.37
CA ILE A 212 9.46 -14.71 12.49
C ILE A 212 9.77 -15.99 11.72
N LYS A 213 9.93 -17.11 12.42
CA LYS A 213 10.29 -18.39 11.79
C LYS A 213 9.32 -18.91 10.72
N PRO A 214 8.00 -18.77 10.87
CA PRO A 214 7.07 -19.20 9.84
C PRO A 214 7.13 -18.40 8.55
N ILE A 215 7.71 -17.19 8.59
CA ILE A 215 7.70 -16.23 7.49
C ILE A 215 9.04 -16.16 6.77
N LEU A 216 10.15 -16.11 7.51
CA LEU A 216 11.46 -15.89 6.90
C LEU A 216 12.07 -17.21 6.40
N PRO A 217 12.43 -17.32 5.11
CA PRO A 217 13.08 -18.51 4.57
C PRO A 217 14.42 -18.81 5.27
N ALA A 218 14.59 -20.04 5.71
CA ALA A 218 15.76 -20.46 6.48
C ALA A 218 17.08 -20.31 5.70
N ASN A 219 17.05 -20.40 4.38
CA ASN A 219 18.22 -20.28 3.51
C ASN A 219 18.79 -18.84 3.46
N TRP A 220 18.02 -17.82 3.86
CA TRP A 220 18.49 -16.43 3.98
C TRP A 220 18.94 -16.06 5.40
N LEU A 221 18.70 -16.94 6.38
CA LEU A 221 19.13 -16.74 7.76
C LEU A 221 20.47 -17.44 8.01
N ASN A 222 21.34 -16.78 8.77
CA ASN A 222 22.63 -17.34 9.18
C ASN A 222 23.01 -16.89 10.60
N ALA A 223 24.14 -17.36 11.11
CA ALA A 223 24.58 -17.04 12.47
C ALA A 223 24.85 -15.54 12.74
N ALA A 224 25.05 -14.74 11.68
CA ALA A 224 25.25 -13.31 11.78
C ALA A 224 23.96 -12.50 11.71
N THR A 225 22.81 -13.12 11.37
CA THR A 225 21.51 -12.46 11.33
C THR A 225 21.11 -11.96 12.72
N LYS A 226 20.87 -10.66 12.85
CA LYS A 226 20.46 -10.02 14.10
C LYS A 226 18.95 -10.01 14.23
N PHE A 227 18.44 -10.43 15.38
CA PHE A 227 17.02 -10.35 15.72
C PHE A 227 16.82 -9.33 16.84
N LEU A 228 16.11 -8.24 16.56
CA LEU A 228 15.82 -7.14 17.47
C LEU A 228 14.31 -7.10 17.72
N ILE A 229 13.88 -7.78 18.78
CA ILE A 229 12.47 -7.92 19.17
C ILE A 229 12.19 -7.04 20.38
N ASN A 230 11.29 -6.06 20.24
CA ASN A 230 11.00 -5.04 21.26
C ASN A 230 12.29 -4.51 21.92
N PRO A 231 13.23 -3.93 21.16
CA PRO A 231 14.55 -3.59 21.67
C PRO A 231 14.54 -2.52 22.77
N THR A 232 13.43 -1.79 22.95
CA THR A 232 13.21 -0.84 24.05
C THR A 232 12.85 -1.52 25.36
N GLY A 233 12.62 -2.85 25.37
CA GLY A 233 12.25 -3.64 26.53
C GLY A 233 10.76 -3.83 26.70
N LYS A 234 9.91 -2.82 26.41
CA LYS A 234 8.46 -2.95 26.46
C LYS A 234 7.76 -2.01 25.46
N PHE A 235 6.56 -2.42 25.08
CA PHE A 235 5.69 -1.67 24.18
C PHE A 235 4.23 -1.89 24.59
N GLU A 236 3.86 -1.34 25.74
CA GLU A 236 2.52 -1.47 26.33
C GLU A 236 1.58 -0.39 25.80
N ILE A 237 2.07 0.86 25.65
CA ILE A 237 1.33 1.99 25.11
C ILE A 237 1.62 2.07 23.61
N GLY A 238 0.61 1.92 22.77
CA GLY A 238 0.70 1.97 21.32
C GLY A 238 -0.61 2.41 20.68
N GLY A 239 -0.71 2.25 19.35
CA GLY A 239 -1.86 2.70 18.60
C GLY A 239 -2.10 4.21 18.71
N PRO A 240 -3.35 4.69 18.54
CA PRO A 240 -3.68 6.11 18.56
C PRO A 240 -3.34 6.83 19.86
N VAL A 241 -3.20 6.11 20.97
CA VAL A 241 -2.75 6.68 22.25
C VAL A 241 -1.26 6.99 22.23
N GLY A 242 -0.47 6.11 21.62
CA GLY A 242 0.98 6.28 21.52
C GLY A 242 1.38 7.35 20.50
N ASP A 243 0.70 7.41 19.36
CA ASP A 243 1.02 8.33 18.27
C ASP A 243 -0.23 8.75 17.49
N CYS A 244 -0.17 9.90 16.81
CA CYS A 244 -1.24 10.38 15.95
C CYS A 244 -1.19 9.71 14.59
N GLY A 245 -2.33 9.19 14.11
CA GLY A 245 -2.48 8.63 12.78
C GLY A 245 -3.11 9.62 11.81
N LEU A 246 -2.60 9.64 10.59
CA LEU A 246 -3.16 10.41 9.48
C LEU A 246 -3.12 9.58 8.19
N THR A 247 -4.16 9.74 7.36
CA THR A 247 -4.21 9.15 6.02
C THR A 247 -3.00 9.58 5.18
N GLY A 248 -2.41 8.62 4.45
CA GLY A 248 -1.35 8.91 3.49
C GLY A 248 0.04 9.18 4.07
N ARG A 249 0.30 8.80 5.32
CA ARG A 249 1.62 8.97 5.95
C ARG A 249 2.52 7.72 5.87
N LYS A 250 2.09 6.67 5.18
CA LYS A 250 2.86 5.43 4.99
C LYS A 250 3.05 5.08 3.51
N ILE A 251 3.19 6.10 2.65
CA ILE A 251 3.23 5.95 1.19
C ILE A 251 4.37 5.06 0.69
N ILE A 252 5.50 5.00 1.39
CA ILE A 252 6.63 4.14 1.04
C ILE A 252 6.35 2.69 1.46
N VAL A 253 5.71 2.49 2.62
CA VAL A 253 5.20 1.18 3.07
C VAL A 253 4.13 0.66 2.11
N ASP A 254 3.25 1.53 1.64
CA ASP A 254 2.17 1.20 0.71
C ASP A 254 2.66 0.75 -0.66
N THR A 255 3.89 1.13 -1.06
CA THR A 255 4.45 0.88 -2.37
C THR A 255 5.62 -0.11 -2.34
N TYR A 256 6.85 0.33 -2.53
CA TYR A 256 7.98 -0.56 -2.79
C TYR A 256 9.06 -0.53 -1.70
N GLY A 257 8.75 0.02 -0.52
CA GLY A 257 9.67 0.06 0.62
C GLY A 257 10.96 0.86 0.39
N GLY A 258 10.93 1.80 -0.54
CA GLY A 258 12.06 2.64 -0.91
C GLY A 258 12.93 2.10 -2.06
N MET A 259 12.64 0.89 -2.60
CA MET A 259 13.41 0.31 -3.71
C MET A 259 13.14 1.02 -5.04
N ALA A 260 11.95 1.58 -5.24
CA ALA A 260 11.57 2.40 -6.38
C ALA A 260 11.39 3.85 -5.96
N ARG A 261 11.41 4.75 -6.95
CA ARG A 261 11.03 6.15 -6.77
C ARG A 261 9.56 6.27 -6.40
N HIS A 262 9.16 7.41 -5.84
CA HIS A 262 7.78 7.71 -5.47
C HIS A 262 7.41 9.12 -5.91
N GLY A 263 6.21 9.31 -6.45
CA GLY A 263 5.71 10.61 -6.91
C GLY A 263 5.22 11.53 -5.78
N GLY A 264 5.00 10.98 -4.57
CA GLY A 264 4.55 11.71 -3.38
C GLY A 264 3.05 11.60 -3.11
N GLY A 265 2.23 11.15 -4.07
CA GLY A 265 0.78 10.99 -3.90
C GLY A 265 0.41 9.82 -3.00
N ALA A 266 -0.48 10.05 -2.03
CA ALA A 266 -1.09 9.00 -1.22
C ALA A 266 -2.26 8.33 -1.96
N PHE A 267 -2.60 7.10 -1.57
CA PHE A 267 -3.65 6.30 -2.21
C PHE A 267 -4.96 6.31 -1.43
N SER A 268 -4.90 5.95 -0.14
CA SER A 268 -6.10 5.73 0.68
C SER A 268 -7.02 6.95 0.73
N GLY A 269 -8.32 6.72 0.70
CA GLY A 269 -9.34 7.75 0.70
C GLY A 269 -9.62 8.40 -0.66
N LYS A 270 -8.87 8.05 -1.71
CA LYS A 270 -9.02 8.61 -3.06
C LYS A 270 -9.72 7.63 -4.00
N ASP A 271 -10.78 8.07 -4.67
CA ASP A 271 -11.43 7.31 -5.74
C ASP A 271 -10.54 7.22 -6.99
N PRO A 272 -10.81 6.28 -7.93
CA PRO A 272 -9.92 6.04 -9.08
C PRO A 272 -9.80 7.19 -10.08
N SER A 273 -10.58 8.27 -9.99
CA SER A 273 -10.36 9.46 -10.81
C SER A 273 -9.09 10.22 -10.43
N LYS A 274 -8.56 10.00 -9.22
CA LYS A 274 -7.30 10.56 -8.76
C LYS A 274 -6.15 9.71 -9.31
N VAL A 275 -5.40 10.28 -10.24
CA VAL A 275 -4.27 9.60 -10.90
C VAL A 275 -3.15 9.21 -9.95
N ASP A 276 -3.01 9.88 -8.81
CA ASP A 276 -2.11 9.47 -7.73
C ASP A 276 -2.28 7.98 -7.39
N ARG A 277 -3.50 7.50 -7.34
CA ARG A 277 -3.83 6.10 -7.05
C ARG A 277 -3.90 5.26 -8.32
N SER A 278 -4.78 5.62 -9.24
CA SER A 278 -5.08 4.80 -10.40
C SER A 278 -3.90 4.64 -11.37
N ALA A 279 -3.11 5.69 -11.59
CA ALA A 279 -1.93 5.60 -12.45
C ALA A 279 -0.75 4.91 -11.76
N ALA A 280 -0.62 4.98 -10.43
CA ALA A 280 0.35 4.16 -9.70
C ALA A 280 0.02 2.66 -9.80
N TYR A 281 -1.26 2.30 -9.73
CA TYR A 281 -1.72 0.92 -9.95
C TYR A 281 -1.49 0.46 -11.40
N ALA A 282 -1.79 1.32 -12.38
CA ALA A 282 -1.50 1.02 -13.77
C ALA A 282 0.01 0.89 -14.04
N GLY A 283 0.84 1.74 -13.44
CA GLY A 283 2.29 1.63 -13.51
C GLY A 283 2.81 0.30 -12.94
N ARG A 284 2.25 -0.15 -11.80
CA ARG A 284 2.55 -1.49 -11.26
C ARG A 284 2.16 -2.59 -12.24
N TYR A 285 0.98 -2.52 -12.83
CA TYR A 285 0.51 -3.50 -13.81
C TYR A 285 1.43 -3.58 -15.03
N VAL A 286 1.84 -2.45 -15.58
CA VAL A 286 2.79 -2.38 -16.70
C VAL A 286 4.13 -2.99 -16.31
N ALA A 287 4.77 -2.51 -15.23
CA ALA A 287 6.08 -2.99 -14.80
C ALA A 287 6.08 -4.49 -14.51
N LYS A 288 5.01 -4.99 -13.88
CA LYS A 288 4.84 -6.41 -13.56
C LYS A 288 4.74 -7.27 -14.83
N ASN A 289 4.01 -6.82 -15.85
CA ASN A 289 3.91 -7.52 -17.12
C ASN A 289 5.23 -7.54 -17.89
N ILE A 290 6.01 -6.44 -17.89
CA ILE A 290 7.35 -6.40 -18.52
C ILE A 290 8.29 -7.44 -17.87
N VAL A 291 8.34 -7.49 -16.54
CA VAL A 291 9.19 -8.45 -15.81
C VAL A 291 8.67 -9.88 -16.00
N SER A 292 7.37 -10.09 -15.94
CA SER A 292 6.75 -11.42 -16.16
C SER A 292 6.94 -11.93 -17.60
N ALA A 293 6.98 -11.04 -18.58
CA ALA A 293 7.32 -11.37 -19.97
C ALA A 293 8.79 -11.79 -20.13
N GLY A 294 9.64 -11.53 -19.13
CA GLY A 294 11.08 -11.81 -19.17
C GLY A 294 11.88 -10.79 -19.98
N LEU A 295 11.29 -9.64 -20.31
CA LEU A 295 11.95 -8.56 -21.08
C LEU A 295 13.00 -7.82 -20.26
N ALA A 296 12.84 -7.81 -18.92
CA ALA A 296 13.81 -7.29 -17.96
C ALA A 296 13.70 -8.06 -16.63
N GLU A 297 14.74 -8.01 -15.79
CA GLU A 297 14.68 -8.54 -14.42
C GLU A 297 14.14 -7.52 -13.42
N ARG A 298 14.27 -6.23 -13.76
CA ARG A 298 13.76 -5.07 -13.01
C ARG A 298 13.17 -4.08 -14.00
N CYS A 299 12.04 -3.50 -13.64
CA CYS A 299 11.41 -2.47 -14.46
C CYS A 299 10.78 -1.42 -13.56
N GLU A 300 11.15 -0.16 -13.77
CA GLU A 300 10.49 1.02 -13.22
C GLU A 300 9.88 1.80 -14.38
N ILE A 301 8.60 2.16 -14.23
CA ILE A 301 7.91 3.07 -15.15
C ILE A 301 7.53 4.35 -14.41
N GLN A 302 7.75 5.50 -15.02
CA GLN A 302 7.20 6.78 -14.61
C GLN A 302 6.13 7.22 -15.60
N VAL A 303 4.99 7.65 -15.09
CA VAL A 303 3.91 8.28 -15.88
C VAL A 303 3.60 9.62 -15.26
N SER A 304 3.42 10.66 -16.06
CA SER A 304 3.08 12.00 -15.59
C SER A 304 1.87 12.57 -16.32
N TYR A 305 1.13 13.44 -15.62
CA TYR A 305 -0.11 14.05 -16.10
C TYR A 305 -0.12 15.55 -15.84
N ALA A 306 -0.88 16.27 -16.67
CA ALA A 306 -1.31 17.65 -16.42
C ALA A 306 -2.81 17.65 -16.07
N ILE A 307 -3.20 18.56 -15.18
CA ILE A 307 -4.62 18.69 -14.79
C ILE A 307 -5.49 18.99 -16.02
N GLY A 308 -6.62 18.30 -16.15
CA GLY A 308 -7.56 18.48 -17.25
C GLY A 308 -7.13 17.90 -18.60
N VAL A 309 -5.96 17.25 -18.69
CA VAL A 309 -5.46 16.61 -19.94
C VAL A 309 -5.57 15.09 -19.81
N ALA A 310 -6.09 14.44 -20.84
CA ALA A 310 -6.26 12.99 -20.86
C ALA A 310 -4.94 12.25 -21.19
N GLU A 311 -4.19 12.72 -22.18
CA GLU A 311 -2.93 12.08 -22.56
C GLU A 311 -1.86 12.28 -21.47
N PRO A 312 -1.10 11.23 -21.09
CA PRO A 312 0.07 11.39 -20.26
C PRO A 312 1.06 12.38 -20.86
N THR A 313 1.61 13.28 -20.05
CA THR A 313 2.63 14.26 -20.51
C THR A 313 3.98 13.59 -20.77
N SER A 314 4.27 12.47 -20.10
CA SER A 314 5.42 11.61 -20.37
C SER A 314 5.23 10.20 -19.83
N ILE A 315 5.88 9.22 -20.50
CA ILE A 315 6.06 7.85 -20.07
C ILE A 315 7.55 7.54 -20.18
N SER A 316 8.18 7.16 -19.10
CA SER A 316 9.61 6.81 -19.05
C SER A 316 9.81 5.43 -18.44
N VAL A 317 10.74 4.67 -18.98
CA VAL A 317 11.07 3.30 -18.52
C VAL A 317 12.54 3.26 -18.12
N ASN A 318 12.83 2.53 -17.06
CA ASN A 318 14.19 2.21 -16.63
C ASN A 318 14.25 0.74 -16.22
N THR A 319 15.09 -0.04 -16.87
CA THR A 319 15.31 -1.46 -16.57
C THR A 319 16.54 -1.71 -15.73
N PHE A 320 17.24 -0.65 -15.30
CA PHE A 320 18.47 -0.74 -14.48
C PHE A 320 19.57 -1.59 -15.13
N GLY A 321 19.63 -1.58 -16.47
CA GLY A 321 20.56 -2.37 -17.26
C GLY A 321 20.28 -3.87 -17.28
N THR A 322 19.06 -4.29 -16.92
CA THR A 322 18.63 -5.71 -16.93
C THR A 322 17.78 -6.07 -18.14
N ALA A 323 17.56 -5.13 -19.06
CA ALA A 323 16.80 -5.36 -20.28
C ALA A 323 17.40 -6.49 -21.13
N LYS A 324 16.54 -7.30 -21.72
CA LYS A 324 16.91 -8.37 -22.67
C LYS A 324 16.76 -7.93 -24.13
N ILE A 325 16.09 -6.82 -24.35
CA ILE A 325 15.90 -6.13 -25.64
C ILE A 325 16.18 -4.64 -25.43
N ASP A 326 16.19 -3.85 -26.49
CA ASP A 326 16.36 -2.40 -26.41
C ASP A 326 15.28 -1.74 -25.52
N GLU A 327 15.66 -0.82 -24.65
CA GLU A 327 14.70 -0.10 -23.79
C GLU A 327 13.72 0.77 -24.60
N GLU A 328 14.14 1.31 -25.76
CA GLU A 328 13.23 2.04 -26.66
C GLU A 328 12.13 1.11 -27.17
N LYS A 329 12.47 -0.14 -27.54
CA LYS A 329 11.48 -1.14 -27.93
C LYS A 329 10.53 -1.50 -26.77
N ILE A 330 11.01 -1.55 -25.52
CA ILE A 330 10.14 -1.76 -24.36
C ILE A 330 9.15 -0.58 -24.22
N ALA A 331 9.61 0.64 -24.41
CA ALA A 331 8.75 1.82 -24.37
C ALA A 331 7.66 1.79 -25.47
N ASP A 332 8.01 1.39 -26.68
CA ASP A 332 7.06 1.22 -27.79
C ASP A 332 6.00 0.16 -27.45
N LEU A 333 6.43 -1.01 -26.94
CA LEU A 333 5.53 -2.08 -26.50
C LEU A 333 4.57 -1.63 -25.40
N ILE A 334 5.00 -0.76 -24.49
CA ILE A 334 4.13 -0.20 -23.46
C ILE A 334 3.06 0.67 -24.12
N ASN A 335 3.43 1.58 -25.01
CA ASN A 335 2.49 2.46 -25.69
C ASN A 335 1.47 1.69 -26.56
N GLU A 336 1.88 0.58 -27.16
CA GLU A 336 1.01 -0.26 -28.00
C GLU A 336 0.03 -1.12 -27.20
N ASN A 337 0.40 -1.55 -25.98
CA ASN A 337 -0.36 -2.54 -25.21
C ASN A 337 -1.13 -1.98 -24.01
N PHE A 338 -0.83 -0.75 -23.56
CA PHE A 338 -1.43 -0.16 -22.38
C PHE A 338 -1.89 1.28 -22.66
N ASP A 339 -3.18 1.51 -22.53
CA ASP A 339 -3.74 2.85 -22.60
C ASP A 339 -3.75 3.48 -21.20
N LEU A 340 -2.85 4.44 -20.97
CA LEU A 340 -2.64 5.07 -19.68
C LEU A 340 -3.42 6.38 -19.50
N ARG A 341 -4.37 6.70 -20.40
CA ARG A 341 -5.32 7.79 -20.18
C ARG A 341 -6.23 7.49 -18.99
N PRO A 342 -6.59 8.49 -18.15
CA PRO A 342 -7.31 8.26 -16.89
C PRO A 342 -8.56 7.39 -17.02
N LYS A 343 -9.44 7.65 -17.98
CA LYS A 343 -10.64 6.85 -18.20
C LYS A 343 -10.31 5.41 -18.59
N GLN A 344 -9.30 5.22 -19.44
CA GLN A 344 -8.96 3.90 -19.97
C GLN A 344 -8.26 3.02 -18.93
N LEU A 345 -7.36 3.59 -18.12
CA LEU A 345 -6.70 2.83 -17.07
C LEU A 345 -7.68 2.41 -15.96
N ILE A 346 -8.69 3.24 -15.65
CA ILE A 346 -9.77 2.89 -14.72
C ILE A 346 -10.59 1.70 -15.26
N ALA A 347 -10.91 1.72 -16.56
CA ALA A 347 -11.63 0.63 -17.22
C ALA A 347 -10.77 -0.64 -17.34
N MET A 348 -9.49 -0.50 -17.76
CA MET A 348 -8.55 -1.61 -17.93
C MET A 348 -8.35 -2.40 -16.62
N LEU A 349 -8.29 -1.70 -15.49
CA LEU A 349 -8.10 -2.31 -14.18
C LEU A 349 -9.40 -2.52 -13.38
N ASP A 350 -10.57 -2.18 -13.97
CA ASP A 350 -11.90 -2.31 -13.34
C ASP A 350 -11.93 -1.72 -11.91
N LEU A 351 -11.52 -0.44 -11.78
CA LEU A 351 -11.30 0.20 -10.49
C LEU A 351 -12.55 0.78 -9.84
N LYS A 352 -13.71 0.81 -10.52
CA LYS A 352 -14.97 1.33 -9.94
C LYS A 352 -15.69 0.28 -9.09
N ARG A 353 -14.97 -0.38 -8.20
CA ARG A 353 -15.49 -1.44 -7.29
C ARG A 353 -15.08 -1.15 -5.85
N PRO A 354 -15.85 -1.62 -4.84
CA PRO A 354 -15.48 -1.49 -3.43
C PRO A 354 -14.41 -2.52 -3.05
N ILE A 355 -13.15 -2.23 -3.37
CA ILE A 355 -11.99 -3.14 -3.19
C ILE A 355 -10.86 -2.51 -2.36
N TYR A 356 -11.04 -1.27 -1.91
CA TYR A 356 -9.95 -0.42 -1.44
C TYR A 356 -9.59 -0.64 0.03
N LEU A 357 -10.56 -0.94 0.91
CA LEU A 357 -10.28 -1.27 2.31
C LEU A 357 -9.23 -2.38 2.44
N ASN A 358 -9.30 -3.39 1.57
CA ASN A 358 -8.35 -4.50 1.58
C ASN A 358 -6.93 -4.09 1.17
N THR A 359 -6.76 -2.98 0.46
CA THR A 359 -5.44 -2.46 0.08
C THR A 359 -4.75 -1.67 1.19
N ALA A 360 -5.52 -1.14 2.13
CA ALA A 360 -5.06 -0.15 3.10
C ALA A 360 -4.07 -0.68 4.15
N SER A 361 -3.79 -1.98 4.19
CA SER A 361 -2.81 -2.60 5.08
C SER A 361 -1.97 -3.62 4.33
N TYR A 362 -0.70 -3.77 4.74
CA TYR A 362 0.24 -4.78 4.21
C TYR A 362 0.68 -4.54 2.75
N GLY A 363 0.66 -3.28 2.29
CA GLY A 363 1.05 -2.84 0.95
C GLY A 363 -0.05 -3.01 -0.10
N HIS A 364 -0.03 -2.13 -1.10
CA HIS A 364 -0.98 -2.16 -2.21
C HIS A 364 -0.53 -3.09 -3.34
N PHE A 365 0.74 -3.51 -3.36
CA PHE A 365 1.35 -4.30 -4.42
C PHE A 365 1.93 -5.61 -3.91
N GLY A 366 2.12 -6.58 -4.82
CA GLY A 366 2.64 -7.89 -4.49
C GLY A 366 1.62 -8.79 -3.78
N ARG A 367 0.35 -8.64 -4.13
CA ARG A 367 -0.78 -9.32 -3.51
C ARG A 367 -1.44 -10.25 -4.54
N ASP A 368 -1.98 -11.36 -4.08
CA ASP A 368 -2.62 -12.40 -4.89
C ASP A 368 -4.16 -12.45 -4.75
N GLU A 369 -4.75 -11.48 -4.05
CA GLU A 369 -6.19 -11.35 -3.99
C GLU A 369 -6.79 -11.10 -5.38
N ILE A 370 -7.85 -11.82 -5.73
CA ILE A 370 -8.45 -11.80 -7.08
C ILE A 370 -8.93 -10.42 -7.53
N ASP A 371 -9.26 -9.55 -6.58
CA ASP A 371 -9.75 -8.20 -6.86
C ASP A 371 -8.65 -7.21 -7.23
N PHE A 372 -7.39 -7.54 -6.99
CA PHE A 372 -6.25 -6.66 -7.28
C PHE A 372 -5.77 -6.84 -8.71
N THR A 373 -6.55 -6.29 -9.64
CA THR A 373 -6.38 -6.45 -11.09
C THR A 373 -5.03 -5.96 -11.61
N TRP A 374 -4.40 -5.01 -10.94
CA TRP A 374 -3.06 -4.51 -11.27
C TRP A 374 -1.93 -5.51 -10.98
N GLU A 375 -2.25 -6.63 -10.35
CA GLU A 375 -1.32 -7.74 -10.14
C GLU A 375 -1.40 -8.83 -11.23
N LYS A 376 -2.32 -8.71 -12.19
CA LYS A 376 -2.42 -9.65 -13.32
C LYS A 376 -1.21 -9.55 -14.24
N THR A 377 -0.85 -10.67 -14.87
CA THR A 377 0.25 -10.80 -15.85
C THR A 377 -0.27 -11.27 -17.21
N ASP A 378 -1.51 -10.96 -17.52
CA ASP A 378 -2.24 -11.37 -18.71
C ASP A 378 -1.72 -10.77 -20.02
N LYS A 379 -0.92 -9.70 -19.97
CA LYS A 379 -0.23 -9.11 -21.12
C LYS A 379 1.16 -9.73 -21.39
N ALA A 380 1.70 -10.51 -20.45
CA ALA A 380 3.09 -11.00 -20.54
C ALA A 380 3.37 -11.86 -21.78
N GLU A 381 2.42 -12.69 -22.22
CA GLU A 381 2.58 -13.52 -23.41
C GLU A 381 2.62 -12.68 -24.70
N ALA A 382 1.72 -11.72 -24.83
CA ALA A 382 1.70 -10.79 -25.97
C ALA A 382 3.01 -9.98 -26.06
N LEU A 383 3.47 -9.44 -24.93
CA LEU A 383 4.72 -8.68 -24.86
C LEU A 383 5.97 -9.52 -25.21
N ARG A 384 5.96 -10.82 -24.89
CA ARG A 384 7.07 -11.72 -25.20
C ARG A 384 7.13 -12.07 -26.70
N SER A 385 5.98 -12.06 -27.37
CA SER A 385 5.83 -12.48 -28.77
C SER A 385 6.04 -11.35 -29.77
N ALA A 386 6.11 -10.11 -29.33
CA ALA A 386 6.33 -8.91 -30.13
C ALA A 386 7.81 -8.53 -30.20
#